data_0510412d2fe9e9ecf685c13da80250d0
#
_entry.id   0510412d2fe9e9ecf685c13da80250d0
#
_cell.length_a   1.000
_cell.length_b   1.000
_cell.length_c   1.000
_cell.angle_alpha   90.00
_cell.angle_beta   90.00
_cell.angle_gamma   90.00
#
_symmetry.space_group_name_H-M   'P 1'
#
loop_
_entity.id
_entity.type
_entity.pdbx_description
1 polymer ?
#
loop_
_entity_poly.entity_id
_entity_poly.type
_entity_poly.pdbx_seq_one_letter_code
_entity_poly.pdbx_strand_id
1 'polypeptide(L)'
;MLTKIRNHAIEGLHGKQIVVDVVFQEDRKRKPVVIFSHGFKGFKDWGHFNQTADLFAEQGFVFVKFSFSHNGSTVDNPEECKDVEAFGNNNFSIELDDLGCVIDWITEIEETKNEIDVASINLIGHSRGGGITILKAAEDKRVKKLVTWASVSDFGDKYTAEQIEYWKQNGVIEVVNGRTGQVL
;
A
#
# COMPACT_ATOMS: atom_id res chain seq x y z
N MET A 1 1.90 -0.62 -25.66
CA MET A 1 1.36 -1.77 -24.88
C MET A 1 1.74 -1.54 -23.42
N LEU A 2 0.88 -1.91 -22.46
CA LEU A 2 1.23 -1.81 -21.03
C LEU A 2 2.06 -3.02 -20.62
N THR A 3 3.18 -2.78 -19.95
CA THR A 3 3.99 -3.78 -19.25
C THR A 3 3.50 -3.85 -17.81
N LYS A 4 3.33 -5.08 -17.29
CA LYS A 4 2.80 -5.34 -15.95
C LYS A 4 3.70 -6.34 -15.22
N ILE A 5 4.36 -5.88 -14.17
CA ILE A 5 5.01 -6.75 -13.18
C ILE A 5 3.96 -7.05 -12.12
N ARG A 6 3.70 -8.31 -11.84
CA ARG A 6 2.62 -8.74 -10.95
C ARG A 6 3.14 -9.58 -9.79
N ASN A 7 2.53 -9.37 -8.62
CA ASN A 7 2.79 -10.16 -7.41
C ASN A 7 4.28 -10.31 -7.09
N HIS A 8 5.07 -9.27 -7.37
CA HIS A 8 6.48 -9.26 -6.99
C HIS A 8 6.58 -9.13 -5.47
N ALA A 9 7.33 -10.02 -4.84
CA ALA A 9 7.56 -9.98 -3.41
C ALA A 9 8.83 -9.19 -3.09
N ILE A 10 8.72 -8.23 -2.19
CA ILE A 10 9.87 -7.55 -1.60
C ILE A 10 9.87 -7.78 -0.08
N GLU A 11 11.04 -7.77 0.53
CA GLU A 11 11.15 -7.96 1.97
C GLU A 11 10.74 -6.69 2.71
N GLY A 12 9.81 -6.85 3.66
CA GLY A 12 9.48 -5.81 4.62
C GLY A 12 10.40 -5.85 5.84
N LEU A 13 10.51 -4.75 6.58
CA LEU A 13 11.39 -4.66 7.76
C LEU A 13 10.94 -5.51 8.94
N HIS A 14 9.69 -5.98 8.94
CA HIS A 14 9.07 -6.69 10.07
C HIS A 14 8.87 -8.20 9.80
N GLY A 15 9.72 -8.79 8.93
CA GLY A 15 9.76 -10.24 8.70
C GLY A 15 8.60 -10.79 7.85
N LYS A 16 7.83 -9.93 7.20
CA LYS A 16 6.78 -10.31 6.24
C LYS A 16 7.03 -9.61 4.90
N GLN A 17 6.62 -10.27 3.82
CA GLN A 17 6.76 -9.75 2.48
C GLN A 17 5.70 -8.73 2.12
N ILE A 18 6.08 -7.73 1.34
CA ILE A 18 5.21 -6.76 0.71
C ILE A 18 4.97 -7.24 -0.72
N VAL A 19 3.72 -7.37 -1.13
CA VAL A 19 3.38 -7.82 -2.49
C VAL A 19 3.11 -6.61 -3.37
N VAL A 20 3.88 -6.45 -4.44
CA VAL A 20 3.89 -5.25 -5.28
C VAL A 20 3.51 -5.58 -6.72
N ASP A 21 2.74 -4.70 -7.35
CA ASP A 21 2.54 -4.65 -8.81
C ASP A 21 3.07 -3.34 -9.37
N VAL A 22 3.64 -3.40 -10.57
CA VAL A 22 4.05 -2.21 -11.34
C VAL A 22 3.40 -2.26 -12.71
N VAL A 23 2.83 -1.14 -13.15
CA VAL A 23 2.20 -0.99 -14.48
C VAL A 23 2.74 0.26 -15.16
N PHE A 24 3.21 0.14 -16.38
CA PHE A 24 3.76 1.25 -17.17
C PHE A 24 3.73 0.98 -18.67
N GLN A 25 3.92 2.02 -19.47
CA GLN A 25 4.22 1.87 -20.91
C GLN A 25 5.74 1.73 -21.10
N GLU A 26 6.18 0.63 -21.69
CA GLU A 26 7.58 0.42 -22.01
C GLU A 26 7.94 1.13 -23.32
N ASP A 27 8.57 2.30 -23.19
CA ASP A 27 8.98 3.14 -24.33
C ASP A 27 10.35 3.82 -24.12
N ARG A 28 11.06 3.44 -23.05
CA ARG A 28 12.36 3.98 -22.62
C ARG A 28 12.35 5.47 -22.35
N LYS A 29 11.20 6.02 -21.99
CA LYS A 29 11.07 7.41 -21.52
C LYS A 29 10.83 7.39 -20.03
N ARG A 30 11.65 8.13 -19.31
CA ARG A 30 11.49 8.27 -17.85
C ARG A 30 10.17 8.95 -17.50
N LYS A 31 9.41 8.30 -16.66
CA LYS A 31 8.06 8.70 -16.24
C LYS A 31 8.00 8.95 -14.74
N PRO A 32 7.17 9.90 -14.30
CA PRO A 32 6.88 10.05 -12.87
C PRO A 32 6.31 8.75 -12.29
N VAL A 33 6.72 8.43 -11.08
CA VAL A 33 6.21 7.29 -10.32
C VAL A 33 5.03 7.73 -9.47
N VAL A 34 3.97 6.93 -9.46
CA VAL A 34 2.83 7.05 -8.53
C VAL A 34 2.74 5.77 -7.72
N ILE A 35 2.90 5.85 -6.40
CA ILE A 35 2.77 4.73 -5.48
C ILE A 35 1.43 4.84 -4.77
N PHE A 36 0.62 3.78 -4.84
CA PHE A 36 -0.72 3.70 -4.28
C PHE A 36 -0.78 2.82 -3.04
N SER A 37 -1.29 3.38 -1.93
CA SER A 37 -1.49 2.71 -0.64
C SER A 37 -2.98 2.49 -0.38
N HIS A 38 -3.39 1.23 -0.18
CA HIS A 38 -4.78 0.85 0.11
C HIS A 38 -5.21 1.16 1.55
N GLY A 39 -6.51 1.08 1.82
CA GLY A 39 -7.09 1.28 3.16
C GLY A 39 -7.13 0.02 4.01
N PHE A 40 -7.67 0.16 5.23
CA PHE A 40 -7.85 -0.93 6.20
C PHE A 40 -8.64 -2.11 5.61
N LYS A 41 -8.18 -3.33 5.84
CA LYS A 41 -8.72 -4.58 5.28
C LYS A 41 -8.71 -4.63 3.75
N GLY A 42 -7.98 -3.72 3.11
CA GLY A 42 -7.77 -3.70 1.67
C GLY A 42 -6.55 -4.51 1.25
N PHE A 43 -6.36 -4.58 -0.05
CA PHE A 43 -5.20 -5.17 -0.72
C PHE A 43 -5.02 -4.48 -2.08
N LYS A 44 -3.88 -4.70 -2.73
CA LYS A 44 -3.49 -3.98 -3.96
C LYS A 44 -4.46 -4.13 -5.14
N ASP A 45 -5.24 -5.21 -5.20
CA ASP A 45 -6.17 -5.53 -6.30
C ASP A 45 -7.64 -5.27 -5.94
N TRP A 46 -7.91 -4.61 -4.80
CA TRP A 46 -9.27 -4.36 -4.35
C TRP A 46 -10.02 -3.41 -5.28
N GLY A 47 -11.27 -3.76 -5.61
CA GLY A 47 -12.17 -2.91 -6.40
C GLY A 47 -11.61 -2.57 -7.78
N HIS A 48 -11.49 -1.29 -8.09
CA HIS A 48 -11.04 -0.78 -9.38
C HIS A 48 -9.54 -0.40 -9.44
N PHE A 49 -8.73 -0.82 -8.47
CA PHE A 49 -7.31 -0.40 -8.42
C PHE A 49 -6.49 -0.92 -9.60
N ASN A 50 -6.88 -2.04 -10.19
CA ASN A 50 -6.28 -2.54 -11.44
C ASN A 50 -6.56 -1.60 -12.62
N GLN A 51 -7.81 -1.18 -12.80
CA GLN A 51 -8.19 -0.23 -13.86
C GLN A 51 -7.54 1.13 -13.64
N THR A 52 -7.47 1.59 -12.37
CA THR A 52 -6.76 2.82 -12.01
C THR A 52 -5.30 2.77 -12.44
N ALA A 53 -4.61 1.65 -12.15
CA ALA A 53 -3.21 1.47 -12.54
C ALA A 53 -3.03 1.54 -14.06
N ASP A 54 -3.91 0.88 -14.81
CA ASP A 54 -3.88 0.91 -16.28
C ASP A 54 -4.08 2.33 -16.82
N LEU A 55 -5.07 3.08 -16.30
CA LEU A 55 -5.34 4.46 -16.71
C LEU A 55 -4.15 5.39 -16.43
N PHE A 56 -3.51 5.30 -15.26
CA PHE A 56 -2.33 6.10 -14.97
C PHE A 56 -1.16 5.76 -15.89
N ALA A 57 -0.94 4.46 -16.16
CA ALA A 57 0.12 4.02 -17.07
C ALA A 57 -0.13 4.51 -18.50
N GLU A 58 -1.38 4.51 -18.99
CA GLU A 58 -1.76 5.06 -20.29
C GLU A 58 -1.51 6.58 -20.38
N GLN A 59 -1.56 7.28 -19.26
CA GLN A 59 -1.26 8.73 -19.16
C GLN A 59 0.23 9.02 -18.93
N GLY A 60 1.11 8.03 -19.05
CA GLY A 60 2.55 8.22 -18.98
C GLY A 60 3.13 8.26 -17.58
N PHE A 61 2.53 7.53 -16.64
CA PHE A 61 3.07 7.29 -15.31
C PHE A 61 3.59 5.85 -15.18
N VAL A 62 4.52 5.62 -14.28
CA VAL A 62 4.77 4.30 -13.70
C VAL A 62 3.89 4.19 -12.46
N PHE A 63 2.91 3.29 -12.47
CA PHE A 63 2.00 3.10 -11.35
C PHE A 63 2.38 1.88 -10.55
N VAL A 64 2.64 2.08 -9.26
CA VAL A 64 3.00 1.06 -8.28
C VAL A 64 1.86 0.91 -7.30
N LYS A 65 1.35 -0.30 -7.12
CA LYS A 65 0.40 -0.60 -6.05
C LYS A 65 0.88 -1.81 -5.26
N PHE A 66 0.65 -1.81 -3.97
CA PHE A 66 1.16 -2.86 -3.10
C PHE A 66 0.16 -3.22 -2.00
N SER A 67 0.29 -4.43 -1.47
CA SER A 67 -0.36 -4.84 -0.23
C SER A 67 0.62 -4.67 0.92
N PHE A 68 0.21 -3.99 1.99
CA PHE A 68 1.02 -3.88 3.21
C PHE A 68 1.38 -5.27 3.74
N SER A 69 2.59 -5.45 4.25
CA SER A 69 3.15 -6.74 4.68
C SER A 69 2.27 -7.48 5.71
N HIS A 70 1.59 -6.73 6.56
CA HIS A 70 0.74 -7.24 7.63
C HIS A 70 -0.77 -7.06 7.35
N ASN A 71 -1.19 -6.92 6.08
CA ASN A 71 -2.61 -6.86 5.74
C ASN A 71 -3.30 -8.23 5.73
N GLY A 72 -2.54 -9.31 5.97
CA GLY A 72 -3.00 -10.69 5.98
C GLY A 72 -3.03 -11.38 4.62
N SER A 73 -2.78 -10.68 3.50
CA SER A 73 -2.59 -11.31 2.20
C SER A 73 -1.16 -11.82 2.03
N THR A 74 -0.98 -12.79 1.13
CA THR A 74 0.33 -13.37 0.80
C THR A 74 0.54 -13.35 -0.71
N VAL A 75 1.76 -13.67 -1.16
CA VAL A 75 2.07 -13.80 -2.60
C VAL A 75 1.15 -14.81 -3.27
N ASP A 76 0.91 -15.95 -2.63
CA ASP A 76 0.05 -17.03 -3.14
C ASP A 76 -1.45 -16.72 -3.03
N ASN A 77 -1.83 -15.83 -2.10
CA ASN A 77 -3.22 -15.42 -1.86
C ASN A 77 -3.32 -13.90 -1.73
N PRO A 78 -3.10 -13.14 -2.83
CA PRO A 78 -2.97 -11.68 -2.77
C PRO A 78 -4.29 -10.93 -2.50
N GLU A 79 -5.43 -11.61 -2.62
CA GLU A 79 -6.77 -11.03 -2.46
C GLU A 79 -7.52 -11.49 -1.21
N GLU A 80 -6.91 -12.38 -0.41
CA GLU A 80 -7.52 -12.94 0.77
C GLU A 80 -6.64 -12.76 2.01
N CYS A 81 -7.27 -12.57 3.17
CA CYS A 81 -6.57 -12.56 4.45
C CYS A 81 -6.39 -14.01 4.92
N LYS A 82 -5.23 -14.61 4.60
CA LYS A 82 -4.86 -15.97 5.03
C LYS A 82 -3.93 -15.95 6.24
N ASP A 83 -3.08 -14.94 6.36
CA ASP A 83 -2.20 -14.75 7.51
C ASP A 83 -2.88 -13.85 8.54
N VAL A 84 -3.80 -14.44 9.31
CA VAL A 84 -4.58 -13.73 10.35
C VAL A 84 -3.65 -13.26 11.48
N GLU A 85 -2.57 -13.98 11.77
CA GLU A 85 -1.58 -13.59 12.78
C GLU A 85 -0.86 -12.31 12.36
N ALA A 86 -0.39 -12.21 11.11
CA ALA A 86 0.20 -10.98 10.59
C ALA A 86 -0.80 -9.83 10.65
N PHE A 87 -2.06 -10.06 10.25
CA PHE A 87 -3.12 -9.05 10.31
C PHE A 87 -3.34 -8.54 11.74
N GLY A 88 -3.38 -9.43 12.72
CA GLY A 88 -3.55 -9.08 14.13
C GLY A 88 -2.38 -8.29 14.71
N ASN A 89 -1.18 -8.49 14.19
CA ASN A 89 0.04 -7.76 14.59
C ASN A 89 0.28 -6.48 13.79
N ASN A 90 -0.60 -6.14 12.84
CA ASN A 90 -0.44 -4.93 12.03
C ASN A 90 -0.61 -3.65 12.87
N ASN A 91 0.19 -2.65 12.57
CA ASN A 91 0.07 -1.32 13.13
C ASN A 91 0.54 -0.23 12.15
N PHE A 92 0.30 1.03 12.49
CA PHE A 92 0.59 2.16 11.59
C PHE A 92 2.08 2.37 11.34
N SER A 93 2.96 2.01 12.28
CA SER A 93 4.42 2.09 12.11
C SER A 93 4.89 1.08 11.06
N ILE A 94 4.39 -0.17 11.11
CA ILE A 94 4.67 -1.18 10.10
C ILE A 94 4.23 -0.71 8.70
N GLU A 95 3.01 -0.16 8.58
CA GLU A 95 2.53 0.34 7.29
C GLU A 95 3.36 1.54 6.77
N LEU A 96 3.84 2.39 7.67
CA LEU A 96 4.72 3.50 7.32
C LEU A 96 6.09 2.99 6.82
N ASP A 97 6.67 2.01 7.50
CA ASP A 97 7.93 1.37 7.10
C ASP A 97 7.78 0.64 5.76
N ASP A 98 6.69 -0.11 5.57
CA ASP A 98 6.40 -0.80 4.31
C ASP A 98 6.37 0.15 3.11
N LEU A 99 5.70 1.30 3.27
CA LEU A 99 5.70 2.32 2.21
C LEU A 99 7.10 2.85 1.93
N GLY A 100 7.95 2.99 2.97
CA GLY A 100 9.38 3.29 2.83
C GLY A 100 10.10 2.23 1.99
N CYS A 101 9.93 0.94 2.32
CA CYS A 101 10.52 -0.17 1.56
C CYS A 101 10.10 -0.15 0.08
N VAL A 102 8.82 0.15 -0.21
CA VAL A 102 8.34 0.25 -1.60
C VAL A 102 9.00 1.43 -2.34
N ILE A 103 9.16 2.59 -1.68
CA ILE A 103 9.86 3.74 -2.25
C ILE A 103 11.33 3.41 -2.52
N ASP A 104 12.02 2.73 -1.60
CA ASP A 104 13.41 2.31 -1.77
C ASP A 104 13.53 1.34 -2.94
N TRP A 105 12.73 0.27 -2.91
CA TRP A 105 12.76 -0.77 -3.94
C TRP A 105 12.51 -0.23 -5.35
N ILE A 106 11.49 0.62 -5.56
CA ILE A 106 11.15 1.12 -6.90
C ILE A 106 12.26 2.00 -7.48
N THR A 107 13.08 2.62 -6.64
CA THR A 107 14.21 3.43 -7.11
C THR A 107 15.43 2.60 -7.52
N GLU A 108 15.48 1.32 -7.13
CA GLU A 108 16.62 0.42 -7.34
C GLU A 108 16.34 -0.72 -8.34
N ILE A 109 15.08 -0.98 -8.66
CA ILE A 109 14.69 -2.08 -9.54
C ILE A 109 15.21 -1.90 -10.98
N GLU A 110 16.04 -2.84 -11.44
CA GLU A 110 16.71 -2.80 -12.74
C GLU A 110 15.74 -2.85 -13.93
N GLU A 111 14.65 -3.62 -13.81
CA GLU A 111 13.65 -3.82 -14.88
C GLU A 111 12.98 -2.52 -15.32
N THR A 112 12.91 -1.55 -14.43
CA THR A 112 12.23 -0.27 -14.71
C THR A 112 13.15 0.92 -14.77
N LYS A 113 14.45 0.77 -14.59
CA LYS A 113 15.41 1.90 -14.46
C LYS A 113 15.42 2.88 -15.63
N ASN A 114 15.09 2.42 -16.84
CA ASN A 114 15.00 3.27 -18.03
C ASN A 114 13.61 3.91 -18.21
N GLU A 115 12.65 3.52 -17.40
CA GLU A 115 11.24 3.94 -17.47
C GLU A 115 10.85 4.90 -16.33
N ILE A 116 11.60 4.93 -15.23
CA ILE A 116 11.29 5.74 -14.05
C ILE A 116 12.11 7.02 -13.96
N ASP A 117 11.44 8.09 -13.57
CA ASP A 117 12.05 9.32 -13.07
C ASP A 117 12.08 9.29 -11.52
N VAL A 118 13.20 8.85 -10.96
CA VAL A 118 13.40 8.77 -9.49
C VAL A 118 13.31 10.12 -8.80
N ALA A 119 13.43 11.24 -9.54
CA ALA A 119 13.25 12.58 -8.99
C ALA A 119 11.76 12.99 -8.89
N SER A 120 10.83 12.18 -9.40
CA SER A 120 9.39 12.46 -9.42
C SER A 120 8.57 11.31 -8.82
N ILE A 121 8.76 11.05 -7.53
CA ILE A 121 7.97 10.07 -6.76
C ILE A 121 6.75 10.78 -6.17
N ASN A 122 5.57 10.22 -6.42
CA ASN A 122 4.30 10.78 -5.97
C ASN A 122 3.49 9.70 -5.26
N LEU A 123 2.67 10.07 -4.29
CA LEU A 123 1.86 9.14 -3.50
C LEU A 123 0.37 9.37 -3.73
N ILE A 124 -0.38 8.28 -3.78
CA ILE A 124 -1.83 8.28 -3.64
C ILE A 124 -2.20 7.33 -2.50
N GLY A 125 -2.99 7.81 -1.54
CA GLY A 125 -3.44 6.97 -0.43
C GLY A 125 -4.94 6.97 -0.29
N HIS A 126 -5.54 5.79 -0.12
CA HIS A 126 -6.97 5.61 0.12
C HIS A 126 -7.25 5.32 1.58
N SER A 127 -8.23 6.04 2.19
CA SER A 127 -8.69 5.79 3.56
C SER A 127 -7.52 5.80 4.56
N ARG A 128 -7.28 4.71 5.32
CA ARG A 128 -6.13 4.57 6.24
C ARG A 128 -4.79 4.75 5.50
N GLY A 129 -4.64 4.18 4.30
CA GLY A 129 -3.46 4.40 3.47
C GLY A 129 -3.25 5.87 3.10
N GLY A 130 -4.32 6.69 3.06
CA GLY A 130 -4.22 8.14 2.91
C GLY A 130 -3.50 8.79 4.09
N GLY A 131 -3.85 8.41 5.33
CA GLY A 131 -3.14 8.87 6.52
C GLY A 131 -1.65 8.46 6.52
N ILE A 132 -1.37 7.20 6.15
CA ILE A 132 0.02 6.70 6.02
C ILE A 132 0.81 7.51 4.98
N THR A 133 0.22 7.79 3.81
CA THR A 133 0.90 8.58 2.77
C THR A 133 1.13 10.03 3.17
N ILE A 134 0.26 10.63 3.99
CA ILE A 134 0.47 11.98 4.55
C ILE A 134 1.71 11.97 5.45
N LEU A 135 1.81 11.00 6.37
CA LEU A 135 2.97 10.88 7.26
C LEU A 135 4.25 10.62 6.46
N LYS A 136 4.23 9.70 5.51
CA LYS A 136 5.39 9.41 4.66
C LYS A 136 5.83 10.62 3.84
N ALA A 137 4.90 11.38 3.25
CA ALA A 137 5.24 12.58 2.50
C ALA A 137 5.87 13.69 3.38
N ALA A 138 5.57 13.69 4.68
CA ALA A 138 6.17 14.65 5.62
C ALA A 138 7.62 14.27 5.98
N GLU A 139 7.95 12.98 6.05
CA GLU A 139 9.28 12.51 6.45
C GLU A 139 10.23 12.23 5.27
N ASP A 140 9.72 11.76 4.12
CA ASP A 140 10.52 11.38 2.96
C ASP A 140 10.56 12.48 1.89
N LYS A 141 11.70 13.16 1.78
CA LYS A 141 11.90 14.27 0.84
C LYS A 141 11.89 13.87 -0.64
N ARG A 142 11.92 12.56 -0.94
CA ARG A 142 11.79 12.05 -2.31
C ARG A 142 10.38 12.22 -2.82
N VAL A 143 9.38 12.24 -1.95
CA VAL A 143 7.96 12.46 -2.31
C VAL A 143 7.75 13.90 -2.74
N LYS A 144 7.20 14.09 -3.96
CA LYS A 144 6.99 15.40 -4.56
C LYS A 144 5.54 15.87 -4.52
N LYS A 145 4.59 14.93 -4.68
CA LYS A 145 3.17 15.24 -4.66
C LYS A 145 2.42 14.14 -3.91
N LEU A 146 1.32 14.53 -3.31
CA LEU A 146 0.43 13.66 -2.56
C LEU A 146 -1.02 13.91 -2.96
N VAL A 147 -1.75 12.84 -3.17
CA VAL A 147 -3.22 12.86 -3.34
C VAL A 147 -3.82 11.88 -2.35
N THR A 148 -4.91 12.26 -1.71
CA THR A 148 -5.64 11.38 -0.80
C THR A 148 -7.07 11.17 -1.28
N TRP A 149 -7.54 9.93 -1.20
CA TRP A 149 -8.91 9.53 -1.50
C TRP A 149 -9.60 9.08 -0.20
N ALA A 150 -10.57 9.87 0.27
CA ALA A 150 -11.29 9.61 1.51
C ALA A 150 -10.35 9.25 2.68
N SER A 151 -9.25 10.02 2.82
CA SER A 151 -8.25 9.79 3.85
C SER A 151 -8.84 9.94 5.25
N VAL A 152 -8.30 9.18 6.19
CA VAL A 152 -8.50 9.46 7.61
C VAL A 152 -7.78 10.76 7.99
N SER A 153 -8.39 11.57 8.84
CA SER A 153 -7.79 12.75 9.46
C SER A 153 -7.13 12.43 10.80
N ASP A 154 -7.61 11.39 11.45
CA ASP A 154 -7.10 10.85 12.70
C ASP A 154 -7.23 9.32 12.67
N PHE A 155 -6.21 8.62 13.14
CA PHE A 155 -6.22 7.16 13.18
C PHE A 155 -7.07 6.61 14.35
N GLY A 156 -7.32 7.42 15.37
CA GLY A 156 -8.11 7.08 16.55
C GLY A 156 -9.63 7.24 16.39
N ASP A 157 -10.08 8.09 15.48
CA ASP A 157 -11.50 8.48 15.31
C ASP A 157 -12.48 7.32 15.04
N LYS A 158 -11.97 6.16 14.64
CA LYS A 158 -12.79 4.98 14.35
C LYS A 158 -13.31 4.23 15.56
N TYR A 159 -12.70 4.44 16.70
CA TYR A 159 -12.94 3.63 17.89
C TYR A 159 -13.66 4.44 18.95
N THR A 160 -14.72 3.87 19.53
CA THR A 160 -15.35 4.46 20.72
C THR A 160 -14.41 4.35 21.93
N ALA A 161 -14.64 5.19 22.95
CA ALA A 161 -13.87 5.09 24.19
C ALA A 161 -13.94 3.69 24.82
N GLU A 162 -15.09 3.02 24.73
CA GLU A 162 -15.31 1.66 25.22
C GLU A 162 -14.47 0.63 24.43
N GLN A 163 -14.43 0.77 23.10
CA GLN A 163 -13.60 -0.09 22.25
C GLN A 163 -12.10 0.09 22.53
N ILE A 164 -11.66 1.32 22.74
CA ILE A 164 -10.27 1.63 23.09
C ILE A 164 -9.94 1.01 24.46
N GLU A 165 -10.82 1.13 25.45
CA GLU A 165 -10.60 0.56 26.77
C GLU A 165 -10.60 -0.98 26.72
N TYR A 166 -11.52 -1.60 25.99
CA TYR A 166 -11.52 -3.04 25.73
C TYR A 166 -10.20 -3.49 25.09
N TRP A 167 -9.73 -2.77 24.07
CA TRP A 167 -8.47 -3.08 23.39
C TRP A 167 -7.27 -3.01 24.34
N LYS A 168 -7.20 -1.97 25.17
CA LYS A 168 -6.14 -1.83 26.18
C LYS A 168 -6.13 -2.98 27.18
N GLN A 169 -7.30 -3.45 27.62
CA GLN A 169 -7.43 -4.51 28.61
C GLN A 169 -7.12 -5.91 28.03
N ASN A 170 -7.48 -6.14 26.78
CA ASN A 170 -7.40 -7.46 26.14
C ASN A 170 -6.23 -7.60 25.17
N GLY A 171 -5.55 -6.50 24.79
CA GLY A 171 -4.44 -6.48 23.85
C GLY A 171 -4.86 -6.63 22.38
N VAL A 172 -6.12 -6.98 22.12
CA VAL A 172 -6.69 -7.20 20.78
C VAL A 172 -8.09 -6.61 20.68
N ILE A 173 -8.50 -6.30 19.45
CA ILE A 173 -9.88 -5.97 19.09
C ILE A 173 -10.25 -6.73 17.81
N GLU A 174 -11.31 -7.51 17.88
CA GLU A 174 -11.79 -8.26 16.73
C GLU A 174 -12.49 -7.34 15.73
N VAL A 175 -12.26 -7.59 14.44
CA VAL A 175 -12.93 -6.89 13.35
C VAL A 175 -13.47 -7.88 12.33
N VAL A 176 -14.69 -7.61 11.83
CA VAL A 176 -15.29 -8.47 10.80
C VAL A 176 -14.88 -7.98 9.41
N ASN A 177 -14.42 -8.89 8.59
CA ASN A 177 -14.26 -8.65 7.16
C ASN A 177 -15.64 -8.61 6.50
N GLY A 178 -16.13 -7.42 6.14
CA GLY A 178 -17.48 -7.26 5.57
C GLY A 178 -17.71 -7.98 4.23
N ARG A 179 -16.65 -8.39 3.53
CA ARG A 179 -16.74 -9.13 2.26
C ARG A 179 -16.90 -10.64 2.48
N THR A 180 -16.21 -11.21 3.44
CA THR A 180 -16.13 -12.65 3.67
C THR A 180 -16.87 -13.12 4.91
N GLY A 181 -17.22 -12.22 5.83
CA GLY A 181 -17.73 -12.54 7.16
C GLY A 181 -16.68 -13.08 8.13
N GLN A 182 -15.41 -13.18 7.71
CA GLN A 182 -14.33 -13.66 8.56
C GLN A 182 -14.09 -12.69 9.71
N VAL A 183 -13.92 -13.21 10.92
CA VAL A 183 -13.43 -12.47 12.08
C VAL A 183 -11.90 -12.44 12.00
N LEU A 184 -11.35 -11.26 12.15
CA LEU A 184 -9.93 -10.96 12.06
C LEU A 184 -9.45 -10.33 13.35
#